data_f1389a532a284616acb1e5e6306f906e
#
_entry.id   f1389a532a284616acb1e5e6306f906e
#
_cell.length_a   1.000
_cell.length_b   1.000
_cell.length_c   1.000
_cell.angle_alpha   90.00
_cell.angle_beta   90.00
_cell.angle_gamma   90.00
#
_symmetry.space_group_name_H-M   'P 1'
#
loop_
_entity.id
_entity.type
_entity.pdbx_description
1 polymer ?
#
loop_
_entity_poly.entity_id
_entity_poly.type
_entity_poly.pdbx_seq_one_letter_code
_entity_poly.pdbx_strand_id
1 'polypeptide(L)'
;VDVGEHGTAIAGAIAAQELPKEMGSGLVGVAPEAKILPVRVDLGLDQHVPQKEGEETFMSKVGRGIQWAADQGAQIIVVAQSAPVGDPQLEAAINAVRGRALVVASTGNVYQGQEADKVVYPAAYPGVLGVTASNADGSASDQQVHGAHVKLAVPASVILTTWFDQADCLVGGYEGDQPLPSSSYATAYAGGFAALVASAYPDEGPDMWKYRLEVTALRGTADQRTDALGWGVVSPFDALTFTDIGTRFGPEHPNAAEHPAPARPAVASADLTSRENNLTIRASIVSAIAVLGASLIGGLVILSHLRGRPAVIEDSEEDLS
;
A
#
# COMPACT_ATOMS: atom_id res chain seq x y z
N VAL A 1 -10.11 -17.34 -23.47
CA VAL A 1 -9.46 -18.19 -22.47
C VAL A 1 -8.24 -17.44 -21.97
N ASP A 2 -8.11 -17.31 -20.63
CA ASP A 2 -6.92 -16.80 -19.98
C ASP A 2 -5.83 -17.88 -20.04
N VAL A 3 -4.68 -17.59 -20.64
CA VAL A 3 -3.55 -18.54 -20.75
C VAL A 3 -2.45 -18.23 -19.74
N GLY A 4 -2.50 -17.06 -19.10
CA GLY A 4 -1.50 -16.59 -18.14
C GLY A 4 -1.94 -16.69 -16.67
N GLU A 5 -3.13 -17.22 -16.39
CA GLU A 5 -3.69 -17.46 -15.04
C GLU A 5 -3.91 -16.20 -14.22
N HIS A 6 -3.10 -15.17 -14.43
CA HIS A 6 -3.12 -13.92 -13.67
C HIS A 6 -4.48 -13.19 -13.77
N GLY A 7 -5.07 -13.12 -14.98
CA GLY A 7 -6.39 -12.51 -15.19
C GLY A 7 -7.51 -13.26 -14.45
N THR A 8 -7.44 -14.59 -14.41
CA THR A 8 -8.38 -15.44 -13.66
C THR A 8 -8.27 -15.18 -12.16
N ALA A 9 -7.04 -15.07 -11.62
CA ALA A 9 -6.81 -14.75 -10.22
C ALA A 9 -7.35 -13.35 -9.86
N ILE A 10 -7.11 -12.35 -10.72
CA ILE A 10 -7.65 -10.99 -10.54
C ILE A 10 -9.19 -11.00 -10.55
N ALA A 11 -9.81 -11.71 -11.49
CA ALA A 11 -11.27 -11.80 -11.58
C ALA A 11 -11.88 -12.49 -10.36
N GLY A 12 -11.25 -13.56 -9.85
CA GLY A 12 -11.69 -14.25 -8.65
C GLY A 12 -11.61 -13.38 -7.40
N ALA A 13 -10.51 -12.64 -7.22
CA ALA A 13 -10.35 -11.71 -6.10
C ALA A 13 -11.43 -10.60 -6.12
N ILE A 14 -11.88 -10.19 -7.32
CA ILE A 14 -12.94 -9.18 -7.47
C ILE A 14 -14.33 -9.81 -7.21
N ALA A 15 -14.68 -10.92 -7.89
CA ALA A 15 -16.07 -11.31 -8.06
C ALA A 15 -16.31 -12.83 -7.95
N ALA A 16 -15.43 -13.60 -7.27
CA ALA A 16 -15.76 -14.99 -6.98
C ALA A 16 -17.04 -15.06 -6.15
N GLN A 17 -17.97 -15.91 -6.57
CA GLN A 17 -19.21 -16.16 -5.85
C GLN A 17 -18.99 -17.18 -4.75
N GLU A 18 -19.75 -17.06 -3.66
CA GLU A 18 -19.73 -18.05 -2.59
C GLU A 18 -20.10 -19.44 -3.15
N LEU A 19 -19.25 -20.42 -2.89
CA LEU A 19 -19.49 -21.79 -3.27
C LEU A 19 -20.33 -22.51 -2.22
N PRO A 20 -21.08 -23.60 -2.60
CA PRO A 20 -21.77 -24.44 -1.65
C PRO A 20 -20.82 -24.91 -0.54
N LYS A 21 -21.29 -24.92 0.71
CA LYS A 21 -20.46 -25.28 1.89
C LYS A 21 -19.85 -26.67 1.80
N GLU A 22 -20.49 -27.57 1.06
CA GLU A 22 -20.05 -28.95 0.81
C GLU A 22 -18.75 -29.00 -0.01
N MET A 23 -18.44 -27.92 -0.75
CA MET A 23 -17.18 -27.80 -1.51
C MET A 23 -15.99 -27.38 -0.64
N GLY A 24 -16.22 -26.97 0.60
CA GLY A 24 -15.16 -26.64 1.56
C GLY A 24 -14.35 -25.37 1.25
N SER A 25 -14.78 -24.58 0.27
CA SER A 25 -14.13 -23.31 -0.07
C SER A 25 -14.71 -22.17 0.77
N GLY A 26 -13.82 -21.29 1.27
CA GLY A 26 -14.18 -20.02 1.89
C GLY A 26 -14.01 -18.81 0.97
N LEU A 27 -13.77 -19.04 -0.33
CA LEU A 27 -13.55 -17.97 -1.29
C LEU A 27 -14.84 -17.20 -1.57
N VAL A 28 -14.79 -15.90 -1.33
CA VAL A 28 -15.78 -14.91 -1.80
C VAL A 28 -15.00 -13.71 -2.29
N GLY A 29 -15.28 -13.26 -3.50
CA GLY A 29 -14.70 -12.03 -4.06
C GLY A 29 -15.20 -10.79 -3.31
N VAL A 30 -14.48 -9.68 -3.44
CA VAL A 30 -14.83 -8.40 -2.79
C VAL A 30 -16.21 -7.90 -3.21
N ALA A 31 -16.59 -8.09 -4.47
CA ALA A 31 -17.86 -7.69 -5.07
C ALA A 31 -18.47 -8.88 -5.83
N PRO A 32 -19.02 -9.89 -5.15
CA PRO A 32 -19.42 -11.15 -5.77
C PRO A 32 -20.57 -11.01 -6.78
N GLU A 33 -21.36 -9.95 -6.70
CA GLU A 33 -22.43 -9.65 -7.66
C GLU A 33 -21.94 -8.84 -8.87
N ALA A 34 -20.67 -8.39 -8.89
CA ALA A 34 -20.13 -7.68 -10.04
C ALA A 34 -20.00 -8.60 -11.26
N LYS A 35 -20.34 -8.05 -12.44
CA LYS A 35 -20.17 -8.77 -13.70
C LYS A 35 -18.77 -8.50 -14.25
N ILE A 36 -18.01 -9.56 -14.48
CA ILE A 36 -16.67 -9.47 -15.07
C ILE A 36 -16.78 -9.46 -16.59
N LEU A 37 -16.20 -8.42 -17.21
CA LEU A 37 -15.94 -8.31 -18.64
C LEU A 37 -14.46 -8.59 -18.89
N PRO A 38 -14.04 -9.82 -19.25
CA PRO A 38 -12.64 -10.14 -19.46
C PRO A 38 -12.15 -9.57 -20.80
N VAL A 39 -11.05 -8.81 -20.76
CA VAL A 39 -10.41 -8.22 -21.94
C VAL A 39 -9.00 -8.77 -22.05
N ARG A 40 -8.75 -9.62 -23.04
CA ARG A 40 -7.43 -10.16 -23.29
C ARG A 40 -6.66 -9.25 -24.25
N VAL A 41 -5.58 -8.63 -23.76
CA VAL A 41 -4.73 -7.70 -24.51
C VAL A 41 -3.44 -8.35 -25.00
N ASP A 42 -3.09 -9.54 -24.46
CA ASP A 42 -1.92 -10.31 -24.87
C ASP A 42 -2.19 -11.82 -24.79
N LEU A 43 -1.37 -12.60 -25.46
CA LEU A 43 -1.45 -14.07 -25.43
C LEU A 43 -0.67 -14.69 -24.25
N GLY A 44 0.16 -13.89 -23.57
CA GLY A 44 0.91 -14.32 -22.38
C GLY A 44 2.03 -15.32 -22.65
N LEU A 45 2.32 -15.63 -23.93
CA LEU A 45 3.21 -16.72 -24.29
C LEU A 45 4.69 -16.34 -24.30
N ASP A 46 5.02 -15.02 -24.39
CA ASP A 46 6.42 -14.56 -24.39
C ASP A 46 6.53 -13.08 -24.00
N GLN A 47 6.71 -12.82 -22.73
CA GLN A 47 7.05 -11.46 -22.24
C GLN A 47 8.48 -11.03 -22.70
N HIS A 48 9.22 -11.89 -23.35
CA HIS A 48 10.61 -11.68 -23.77
C HIS A 48 10.82 -11.58 -25.27
N VAL A 49 9.74 -11.60 -26.09
CA VAL A 49 9.89 -11.36 -27.53
C VAL A 49 10.23 -9.88 -27.74
N PRO A 50 11.44 -9.55 -28.24
CA PRO A 50 11.76 -8.18 -28.57
C PRO A 50 10.74 -7.65 -29.57
N GLN A 51 10.13 -6.52 -29.23
CA GLN A 51 9.17 -5.86 -30.08
C GLN A 51 9.87 -5.42 -31.38
N LYS A 52 9.33 -5.81 -32.51
CA LYS A 52 9.86 -5.35 -33.80
C LYS A 52 9.52 -3.89 -33.99
N GLU A 53 10.41 -3.19 -34.70
CA GLU A 53 10.16 -1.80 -35.04
C GLU A 53 8.85 -1.66 -35.84
N GLY A 54 7.93 -0.79 -35.37
CA GLY A 54 6.62 -0.59 -35.97
C GLY A 54 5.52 -1.52 -35.48
N GLU A 55 5.79 -2.46 -34.59
CA GLU A 55 4.73 -3.24 -33.91
C GLU A 55 4.07 -2.42 -32.78
N GLU A 56 2.78 -2.63 -32.60
CA GLU A 56 2.02 -2.02 -31.53
C GLU A 56 2.55 -2.46 -30.16
N THR A 57 2.79 -1.50 -29.26
CA THR A 57 3.30 -1.79 -27.92
C THR A 57 2.28 -2.59 -27.10
N PHE A 58 2.75 -3.32 -26.09
CA PHE A 58 1.85 -3.96 -25.12
C PHE A 58 0.92 -2.92 -24.47
N MET A 59 1.45 -1.77 -24.07
CA MET A 59 0.66 -0.70 -23.44
C MET A 59 -0.32 -0.04 -24.41
N SER A 60 -0.03 0.05 -25.70
CA SER A 60 -1.02 0.46 -26.72
C SER A 60 -2.18 -0.53 -26.81
N LYS A 61 -1.90 -1.84 -26.76
CA LYS A 61 -2.95 -2.88 -26.72
C LYS A 61 -3.81 -2.75 -25.45
N VAL A 62 -3.20 -2.46 -24.29
CA VAL A 62 -3.92 -2.17 -23.04
C VAL A 62 -4.85 -0.95 -23.23
N GLY A 63 -4.35 0.12 -23.85
CA GLY A 63 -5.15 1.31 -24.18
C GLY A 63 -6.40 0.98 -25.00
N ARG A 64 -6.25 0.20 -26.06
CA ARG A 64 -7.40 -0.28 -26.87
C ARG A 64 -8.37 -1.11 -26.04
N GLY A 65 -7.84 -1.98 -25.16
CA GLY A 65 -8.64 -2.78 -24.25
C GLY A 65 -9.47 -1.92 -23.29
N ILE A 66 -8.87 -0.87 -22.72
CA ILE A 66 -9.53 0.09 -21.84
C ILE A 66 -10.68 0.79 -22.58
N GLN A 67 -10.42 1.31 -23.76
CA GLN A 67 -11.45 2.00 -24.56
C GLN A 67 -12.58 1.05 -24.93
N TRP A 68 -12.26 -0.15 -25.41
CA TRP A 68 -13.27 -1.15 -25.75
C TRP A 68 -14.12 -1.53 -24.52
N ALA A 69 -13.51 -1.76 -23.35
CA ALA A 69 -14.25 -2.09 -22.14
C ALA A 69 -15.24 -0.98 -21.74
N ALA A 70 -14.81 0.28 -21.78
CA ALA A 70 -15.69 1.42 -21.52
C ALA A 70 -16.82 1.54 -22.55
N ASP A 71 -16.57 1.23 -23.83
CA ASP A 71 -17.58 1.22 -24.88
C ASP A 71 -18.60 0.07 -24.71
N GLN A 72 -18.22 -1.01 -24.03
CA GLN A 72 -19.14 -2.08 -23.59
C GLN A 72 -19.84 -1.77 -22.26
N GLY A 73 -19.65 -0.58 -21.68
CA GLY A 73 -20.33 -0.14 -20.47
C GLY A 73 -19.64 -0.53 -19.16
N ALA A 74 -18.37 -0.96 -19.19
CA ALA A 74 -17.62 -1.20 -17.97
C ALA A 74 -17.42 0.12 -17.21
N GLN A 75 -17.85 0.16 -15.95
CA GLN A 75 -17.73 1.34 -15.08
C GLN A 75 -16.41 1.35 -14.32
N ILE A 76 -15.86 0.16 -13.99
CA ILE A 76 -14.57 -0.02 -13.34
C ILE A 76 -13.68 -0.85 -14.25
N ILE A 77 -12.51 -0.36 -14.59
CA ILE A 77 -11.54 -1.02 -15.47
C ILE A 77 -10.27 -1.30 -14.69
N VAL A 78 -9.99 -2.57 -14.43
CA VAL A 78 -8.85 -3.02 -13.62
C VAL A 78 -7.68 -3.38 -14.52
N VAL A 79 -6.54 -2.71 -14.34
CA VAL A 79 -5.28 -2.95 -15.07
C VAL A 79 -4.22 -3.39 -14.07
N ALA A 80 -4.09 -4.69 -13.87
CA ALA A 80 -3.12 -5.28 -12.94
C ALA A 80 -1.71 -5.44 -13.53
N GLN A 81 -1.40 -4.68 -14.57
CA GLN A 81 -0.08 -4.57 -15.20
C GLN A 81 0.44 -3.15 -15.08
N SER A 82 1.77 -3.02 -15.19
CA SER A 82 2.45 -1.73 -15.18
C SER A 82 3.69 -1.76 -16.07
N ALA A 83 4.07 -0.60 -16.59
CA ALA A 83 5.28 -0.42 -17.38
C ALA A 83 6.02 0.88 -16.97
N PRO A 84 7.35 0.91 -17.02
CA PRO A 84 8.14 2.08 -16.64
C PRO A 84 8.14 3.19 -17.69
N VAL A 85 7.60 2.92 -18.88
CA VAL A 85 7.57 3.87 -20.01
C VAL A 85 6.12 4.17 -20.37
N GLY A 86 5.78 5.47 -20.45
CA GLY A 86 4.47 5.91 -20.91
C GLY A 86 4.25 5.61 -22.39
N ASP A 87 2.99 5.46 -22.77
CA ASP A 87 2.56 5.18 -24.13
C ASP A 87 1.48 6.20 -24.56
N PRO A 88 1.68 6.95 -25.66
CA PRO A 88 0.72 7.99 -26.07
C PRO A 88 -0.67 7.45 -26.42
N GLN A 89 -0.78 6.21 -26.94
CA GLN A 89 -2.07 5.61 -27.27
C GLN A 89 -2.81 5.19 -26.00
N LEU A 90 -2.09 4.66 -25.00
CA LEU A 90 -2.63 4.37 -23.68
C LEU A 90 -3.13 5.65 -22.99
N GLU A 91 -2.34 6.73 -23.00
CA GLU A 91 -2.73 8.02 -22.45
C GLU A 91 -3.98 8.56 -23.10
N ALA A 92 -4.04 8.53 -24.43
CA ALA A 92 -5.21 8.96 -25.20
C ALA A 92 -6.46 8.12 -24.83
N ALA A 93 -6.31 6.81 -24.69
CA ALA A 93 -7.42 5.93 -24.30
C ALA A 93 -7.93 6.24 -22.88
N ILE A 94 -7.04 6.45 -21.92
CA ILE A 94 -7.41 6.84 -20.54
C ILE A 94 -8.16 8.17 -20.54
N ASN A 95 -7.66 9.17 -21.26
CA ASN A 95 -8.33 10.46 -21.37
C ASN A 95 -9.72 10.33 -22.05
N ALA A 96 -9.89 9.45 -23.03
CA ALA A 96 -11.15 9.22 -23.70
C ALA A 96 -12.22 8.54 -22.83
N VAL A 97 -11.82 7.74 -21.84
CA VAL A 97 -12.75 7.05 -20.94
C VAL A 97 -13.00 7.82 -19.64
N ARG A 98 -12.24 8.86 -19.39
CA ARG A 98 -12.40 9.71 -18.19
C ARG A 98 -13.83 10.26 -18.11
N GLY A 99 -14.43 10.18 -16.92
CA GLY A 99 -15.84 10.55 -16.70
C GLY A 99 -16.86 9.47 -17.10
N ARG A 100 -16.44 8.38 -17.78
CA ARG A 100 -17.29 7.22 -18.10
C ARG A 100 -16.94 5.98 -17.28
N ALA A 101 -15.64 5.77 -17.01
CA ALA A 101 -15.15 4.64 -16.25
C ALA A 101 -13.97 5.04 -15.35
N LEU A 102 -13.86 4.43 -14.19
CA LEU A 102 -12.70 4.53 -13.31
C LEU A 102 -11.66 3.47 -13.71
N VAL A 103 -10.48 3.92 -14.11
CA VAL A 103 -9.34 3.04 -14.32
C VAL A 103 -8.60 2.87 -13.00
N VAL A 104 -8.46 1.62 -12.54
CA VAL A 104 -7.73 1.21 -11.33
C VAL A 104 -6.49 0.45 -11.77
N ALA A 105 -5.30 0.92 -11.42
CA ALA A 105 -4.06 0.39 -11.98
C ALA A 105 -3.00 0.10 -10.94
N SER A 106 -2.23 -0.98 -11.20
CA SER A 106 -1.07 -1.39 -10.40
C SER A 106 0.05 -0.36 -10.46
N THR A 107 0.65 -0.06 -9.32
CA THR A 107 1.84 0.81 -9.21
C THR A 107 3.16 0.05 -9.36
N GLY A 108 3.11 -1.27 -9.57
CA GLY A 108 4.30 -2.09 -9.82
C GLY A 108 4.98 -2.64 -8.57
N ASN A 109 5.86 -3.63 -8.78
CA ASN A 109 6.57 -4.35 -7.73
C ASN A 109 8.07 -4.35 -8.02
N VAL A 110 8.89 -4.03 -7.02
CA VAL A 110 10.36 -4.00 -7.14
C VAL A 110 10.92 -5.40 -7.42
N TYR A 111 10.40 -6.42 -6.76
CA TYR A 111 10.83 -7.83 -6.96
C TYR A 111 10.55 -8.37 -8.37
N GLN A 112 9.73 -7.68 -9.16
CA GLN A 112 9.50 -7.99 -10.59
C GLN A 112 10.42 -7.19 -11.53
N GLY A 113 11.49 -6.60 -11.00
CA GLY A 113 12.52 -5.90 -11.77
C GLY A 113 12.20 -4.43 -12.04
N GLN A 114 11.22 -3.83 -11.37
CA GLN A 114 10.97 -2.40 -11.45
C GLN A 114 11.86 -1.63 -10.45
N GLU A 115 12.27 -0.41 -10.83
CA GLU A 115 13.03 0.46 -9.94
C GLU A 115 12.10 1.11 -8.90
N ALA A 116 12.52 1.12 -7.62
CA ALA A 116 11.68 1.48 -6.47
C ALA A 116 11.02 2.88 -6.56
N ASP A 117 11.72 3.85 -7.17
CA ASP A 117 11.27 5.24 -7.23
C ASP A 117 10.92 5.71 -8.65
N LYS A 118 10.68 4.78 -9.57
CA LYS A 118 10.33 5.13 -10.95
C LYS A 118 8.84 5.27 -11.14
N VAL A 119 8.49 6.23 -11.96
CA VAL A 119 7.09 6.41 -12.40
C VAL A 119 6.70 5.22 -13.27
N VAL A 120 5.51 4.66 -12.99
CA VAL A 120 4.95 3.56 -13.79
C VAL A 120 3.56 3.90 -14.31
N TYR A 121 3.25 3.32 -15.46
CA TYR A 121 2.02 3.54 -16.20
C TYR A 121 1.21 2.24 -16.30
N PRO A 122 -0.14 2.32 -16.30
CA PRO A 122 -0.98 3.52 -16.42
C PRO A 122 -1.23 4.29 -15.12
N ALA A 123 -0.72 3.83 -13.96
CA ALA A 123 -0.99 4.44 -12.66
C ALA A 123 -0.66 5.94 -12.57
N ALA A 124 0.32 6.41 -13.37
CA ALA A 124 0.75 7.81 -13.37
C ALA A 124 -0.12 8.75 -14.21
N TYR A 125 -1.01 8.23 -15.04
CA TYR A 125 -1.86 9.09 -15.84
C TYR A 125 -2.96 9.76 -15.00
N PRO A 126 -3.32 11.02 -15.32
CA PRO A 126 -4.38 11.72 -14.60
C PRO A 126 -5.72 10.96 -14.63
N GLY A 127 -6.44 10.96 -13.52
CA GLY A 127 -7.73 10.27 -13.38
C GLY A 127 -7.62 8.79 -12.99
N VAL A 128 -6.45 8.15 -13.15
CA VAL A 128 -6.24 6.76 -12.74
C VAL A 128 -6.11 6.66 -11.21
N LEU A 129 -6.73 5.64 -10.62
CA LEU A 129 -6.49 5.22 -9.25
C LEU A 129 -5.29 4.28 -9.21
N GLY A 130 -4.10 4.83 -8.93
CA GLY A 130 -2.87 4.04 -8.77
C GLY A 130 -2.84 3.32 -7.42
N VAL A 131 -2.76 1.99 -7.44
CA VAL A 131 -2.88 1.14 -6.25
C VAL A 131 -1.58 0.39 -5.97
N THR A 132 -1.06 0.55 -4.76
CA THR A 132 0.07 -0.21 -4.22
C THR A 132 -0.40 -1.28 -3.23
N ALA A 133 0.44 -2.28 -2.99
CA ALA A 133 0.21 -3.20 -1.88
C ALA A 133 0.88 -2.69 -0.60
N SER A 134 0.19 -2.81 0.53
CA SER A 134 0.80 -2.67 1.86
C SER A 134 1.09 -4.04 2.47
N ASN A 135 1.90 -4.06 3.53
CA ASN A 135 2.01 -5.20 4.41
C ASN A 135 0.66 -5.48 5.10
N ALA A 136 0.51 -6.65 5.72
CA ALA A 136 -0.73 -7.05 6.40
C ALA A 136 -1.12 -6.13 7.56
N ASP A 137 -0.15 -5.47 8.19
CA ASP A 137 -0.36 -4.48 9.26
C ASP A 137 -0.67 -3.06 8.75
N GLY A 138 -0.76 -2.89 7.42
CA GLY A 138 -0.98 -1.61 6.77
C GLY A 138 0.27 -0.74 6.61
N SER A 139 1.43 -1.19 7.02
CA SER A 139 2.69 -0.48 6.79
C SER A 139 3.13 -0.52 5.34
N ALA A 140 3.96 0.45 4.93
CA ALA A 140 4.57 0.46 3.60
C ALA A 140 5.53 -0.72 3.41
N SER A 141 5.66 -1.18 2.17
CA SER A 141 6.58 -2.25 1.80
C SER A 141 7.63 -1.74 0.82
N ASP A 142 8.91 -2.00 1.10
CA ASP A 142 10.03 -1.68 0.21
C ASP A 142 10.03 -2.56 -1.07
N GLN A 143 9.16 -3.56 -1.13
CA GLN A 143 8.96 -4.41 -2.32
C GLN A 143 8.01 -3.78 -3.35
N GLN A 144 7.49 -2.59 -3.07
CA GLN A 144 6.60 -1.84 -3.96
C GLN A 144 7.30 -0.64 -4.57
N VAL A 145 6.83 -0.22 -5.75
CA VAL A 145 7.28 1.02 -6.37
C VAL A 145 6.57 2.21 -5.70
N HIS A 146 7.34 3.21 -5.30
CA HIS A 146 6.88 4.40 -4.61
C HIS A 146 6.85 5.60 -5.56
N GLY A 147 6.01 6.58 -5.28
CA GLY A 147 5.98 7.83 -6.04
C GLY A 147 4.63 8.55 -6.04
N ALA A 148 4.57 9.67 -6.75
CA ALA A 148 3.37 10.50 -6.85
C ALA A 148 2.17 9.79 -7.52
N HIS A 149 2.42 8.73 -8.28
CA HIS A 149 1.41 7.89 -8.92
C HIS A 149 0.69 6.94 -7.97
N VAL A 150 1.26 6.66 -6.79
CA VAL A 150 0.58 5.91 -5.73
C VAL A 150 -0.54 6.75 -5.15
N LYS A 151 -1.77 6.27 -5.20
CA LYS A 151 -2.97 6.98 -4.71
C LYS A 151 -3.59 6.28 -3.51
N LEU A 152 -3.57 4.94 -3.47
CA LEU A 152 -4.22 4.13 -2.46
C LEU A 152 -3.38 2.88 -2.18
N ALA A 153 -3.33 2.44 -0.93
CA ALA A 153 -2.70 1.19 -0.53
C ALA A 153 -3.77 0.16 -0.11
N VAL A 154 -3.52 -1.11 -0.43
CA VAL A 154 -4.38 -2.23 -0.04
C VAL A 154 -3.52 -3.37 0.48
N PRO A 155 -3.80 -3.95 1.67
CA PRO A 155 -3.09 -5.14 2.13
C PRO A 155 -3.34 -6.32 1.18
N ALA A 156 -2.31 -6.78 0.48
CA ALA A 156 -2.43 -7.87 -0.49
C ALA A 156 -1.08 -8.57 -0.71
N SER A 157 -0.84 -9.63 0.02
CA SER A 157 0.34 -10.49 -0.16
C SER A 157 -0.07 -11.80 -0.82
N VAL A 158 -0.36 -12.83 -0.02
CA VAL A 158 -0.96 -14.07 -0.49
C VAL A 158 -2.46 -13.95 -0.35
N ILE A 159 -3.17 -14.19 -1.44
CA ILE A 159 -4.63 -14.08 -1.50
C ILE A 159 -5.27 -15.41 -1.85
N LEU A 160 -6.46 -15.67 -1.30
CA LEU A 160 -7.33 -16.75 -1.75
C LEU A 160 -8.13 -16.26 -2.96
N THR A 161 -8.05 -16.98 -4.07
CA THR A 161 -8.74 -16.60 -5.31
C THR A 161 -8.97 -17.82 -6.21
N THR A 162 -9.58 -17.62 -7.36
CA THR A 162 -9.74 -18.66 -8.38
C THR A 162 -8.43 -18.87 -9.15
N TRP A 163 -8.20 -20.11 -9.58
CA TRP A 163 -7.09 -20.48 -10.44
C TRP A 163 -7.59 -21.46 -11.49
N PHE A 164 -7.01 -21.55 -12.64
CA PHE A 164 -7.43 -22.32 -13.83
C PHE A 164 -8.54 -23.38 -13.63
N ASP A 165 -8.18 -24.51 -13.07
CA ASP A 165 -9.04 -25.68 -12.86
C ASP A 165 -9.43 -25.88 -11.39
N GLN A 166 -9.02 -24.93 -10.52
CA GLN A 166 -9.29 -24.97 -9.09
C GLN A 166 -10.28 -23.86 -8.70
N ALA A 167 -11.30 -24.25 -7.96
CA ALA A 167 -12.32 -23.32 -7.48
C ALA A 167 -11.74 -22.26 -6.53
N ASP A 168 -10.72 -22.65 -5.75
CA ASP A 168 -9.96 -21.76 -4.87
C ASP A 168 -8.50 -22.18 -4.79
N CYS A 169 -7.62 -21.20 -4.69
CA CYS A 169 -6.18 -21.38 -4.56
C CYS A 169 -5.57 -20.20 -3.82
N LEU A 170 -4.56 -20.46 -3.01
CA LEU A 170 -3.71 -19.41 -2.46
C LEU A 170 -2.67 -19.02 -3.51
N VAL A 171 -2.71 -17.76 -3.93
CA VAL A 171 -1.75 -17.19 -4.90
C VAL A 171 -1.03 -16.01 -4.29
N GLY A 172 0.27 -15.88 -4.60
CA GLY A 172 1.12 -14.81 -4.11
C GLY A 172 2.59 -15.11 -4.36
N GLY A 173 3.43 -14.10 -4.13
CA GLY A 173 4.88 -14.25 -4.15
C GLY A 173 5.43 -14.51 -2.75
N TYR A 174 6.61 -15.13 -2.68
CA TYR A 174 7.36 -15.35 -1.44
C TYR A 174 8.83 -15.02 -1.65
N GLU A 175 9.47 -14.50 -0.63
CA GLU A 175 10.93 -14.42 -0.50
C GLU A 175 11.33 -15.27 0.71
N GLY A 176 11.86 -16.47 0.46
CA GLY A 176 11.96 -17.48 1.51
C GLY A 176 10.58 -17.84 2.06
N ASP A 177 10.37 -17.69 3.35
CA ASP A 177 9.08 -17.96 4.03
C ASP A 177 8.20 -16.70 4.19
N GLN A 178 8.66 -15.55 3.69
CA GLN A 178 7.92 -14.28 3.83
C GLN A 178 7.04 -14.03 2.61
N PRO A 179 5.72 -13.82 2.78
CA PRO A 179 4.85 -13.46 1.68
C PRO A 179 5.16 -12.05 1.19
N LEU A 180 5.29 -11.90 -0.14
CA LEU A 180 5.56 -10.63 -0.79
C LEU A 180 4.24 -9.90 -1.11
N PRO A 181 4.09 -8.63 -0.70
CA PRO A 181 2.97 -7.81 -1.14
C PRO A 181 2.96 -7.66 -2.66
N SER A 182 1.77 -7.72 -3.28
CA SER A 182 1.58 -7.64 -4.73
C SER A 182 0.62 -6.53 -5.11
N SER A 183 1.12 -5.52 -5.82
CA SER A 183 0.29 -4.44 -6.35
C SER A 183 -0.78 -4.92 -7.33
N SER A 184 -0.57 -6.05 -8.02
CA SER A 184 -1.59 -6.66 -8.88
C SER A 184 -2.82 -7.10 -8.10
N TYR A 185 -2.62 -7.82 -6.98
CA TYR A 185 -3.72 -8.28 -6.15
C TYR A 185 -4.35 -7.13 -5.34
N ALA A 186 -3.54 -6.17 -4.90
CA ALA A 186 -4.04 -4.93 -4.33
C ALA A 186 -4.98 -4.19 -5.30
N THR A 187 -4.62 -4.14 -6.59
CA THR A 187 -5.44 -3.54 -7.65
C THR A 187 -6.74 -4.30 -7.87
N ALA A 188 -6.73 -5.64 -7.77
CA ALA A 188 -7.94 -6.44 -7.84
C ALA A 188 -8.92 -6.09 -6.71
N TYR A 189 -8.44 -6.08 -5.47
CA TYR A 189 -9.26 -5.71 -4.31
C TYR A 189 -9.78 -4.27 -4.41
N ALA A 190 -8.92 -3.31 -4.79
CA ALA A 190 -9.34 -1.92 -5.00
C ALA A 190 -10.40 -1.80 -6.10
N GLY A 191 -10.29 -2.58 -7.17
CA GLY A 191 -11.31 -2.67 -8.23
C GLY A 191 -12.64 -3.19 -7.70
N GLY A 192 -12.63 -4.20 -6.84
CA GLY A 192 -13.82 -4.71 -6.15
C GLY A 192 -14.44 -3.65 -5.23
N PHE A 193 -13.63 -2.96 -4.42
CA PHE A 193 -14.12 -1.85 -3.57
C PHE A 193 -14.71 -0.71 -4.40
N ALA A 194 -14.07 -0.35 -5.52
CA ALA A 194 -14.60 0.64 -6.44
C ALA A 194 -15.95 0.21 -7.05
N ALA A 195 -16.12 -1.07 -7.37
CA ALA A 195 -17.37 -1.61 -7.86
C ALA A 195 -18.50 -1.54 -6.81
N LEU A 196 -18.19 -1.83 -5.54
CA LEU A 196 -19.14 -1.66 -4.43
C LEU A 196 -19.56 -0.19 -4.27
N VAL A 197 -18.59 0.73 -4.32
CA VAL A 197 -18.87 2.18 -4.23
C VAL A 197 -19.71 2.63 -5.43
N ALA A 198 -19.38 2.23 -6.66
CA ALA A 198 -20.14 2.56 -7.86
C ALA A 198 -21.57 2.01 -7.81
N SER A 199 -21.77 0.81 -7.26
CA SER A 199 -23.09 0.20 -7.05
C SER A 199 -23.92 0.98 -6.02
N ALA A 200 -23.29 1.43 -4.93
CA ALA A 200 -23.96 2.21 -3.89
C ALA A 200 -24.29 3.66 -4.32
N TYR A 201 -23.46 4.23 -5.19
CA TYR A 201 -23.54 5.63 -5.63
C TYR A 201 -23.48 5.77 -7.17
N PRO A 202 -24.43 5.19 -7.90
CA PRO A 202 -24.38 5.14 -9.37
C PRO A 202 -24.43 6.52 -10.03
N ASP A 203 -25.00 7.52 -9.38
CA ASP A 203 -25.17 8.87 -9.90
C ASP A 203 -23.92 9.77 -9.72
N GLU A 204 -22.92 9.34 -8.95
CA GLU A 204 -21.75 10.18 -8.65
C GLU A 204 -20.66 10.15 -9.73
N GLY A 205 -20.49 9.05 -10.41
CA GLY A 205 -19.48 8.87 -11.45
C GLY A 205 -18.05 8.60 -10.96
N PRO A 206 -17.13 8.33 -11.93
CA PRO A 206 -15.80 7.76 -11.65
C PRO A 206 -14.91 8.61 -10.74
N ASP A 207 -14.88 9.92 -10.93
CA ASP A 207 -14.02 10.82 -10.14
C ASP A 207 -14.48 10.88 -8.68
N MET A 208 -15.79 10.80 -8.40
CA MET A 208 -16.33 10.75 -7.03
C MET A 208 -16.11 9.38 -6.39
N TRP A 209 -16.25 8.27 -7.12
CA TRP A 209 -15.94 6.95 -6.59
C TRP A 209 -14.46 6.84 -6.16
N LYS A 210 -13.57 7.37 -7.00
CA LYS A 210 -12.14 7.50 -6.66
C LYS A 210 -11.93 8.36 -5.42
N TYR A 211 -12.55 9.54 -5.37
CA TYR A 211 -12.45 10.46 -4.25
C TYR A 211 -12.90 9.83 -2.94
N ARG A 212 -14.03 9.09 -2.92
CA ARG A 212 -14.49 8.36 -1.72
C ARG A 212 -13.44 7.42 -1.17
N LEU A 213 -12.81 6.61 -2.03
CA LEU A 213 -11.76 5.67 -1.63
C LEU A 213 -10.52 6.39 -1.09
N GLU A 214 -10.11 7.50 -1.70
CA GLU A 214 -8.94 8.26 -1.30
C GLU A 214 -9.15 9.08 -0.01
N VAL A 215 -10.30 9.76 0.11
CA VAL A 215 -10.58 10.66 1.24
C VAL A 215 -10.80 9.91 2.54
N THR A 216 -11.33 8.71 2.47
CA THR A 216 -11.61 7.83 3.63
C THR A 216 -10.49 6.86 3.96
N ALA A 217 -9.43 6.81 3.15
CA ALA A 217 -8.30 5.93 3.40
C ALA A 217 -7.64 6.23 4.76
N LEU A 218 -7.28 5.17 5.47
CA LEU A 218 -6.69 5.23 6.81
C LEU A 218 -5.26 5.77 6.74
N ARG A 219 -5.00 6.87 7.45
CA ARG A 219 -3.70 7.54 7.48
C ARG A 219 -3.50 8.29 8.81
N GLY A 220 -2.24 8.55 9.14
CA GLY A 220 -1.90 9.21 10.40
C GLY A 220 -2.34 10.67 10.49
N THR A 221 -2.38 11.39 9.34
CA THR A 221 -2.76 12.81 9.26
C THR A 221 -3.62 13.03 8.03
N ALA A 222 -4.76 13.66 8.20
CA ALA A 222 -5.81 13.80 7.16
C ALA A 222 -5.32 14.47 5.86
N ASP A 223 -4.38 15.41 5.95
CA ASP A 223 -3.84 16.18 4.83
C ASP A 223 -2.50 15.63 4.27
N GLN A 224 -2.01 14.51 4.82
CA GLN A 224 -0.76 13.90 4.39
C GLN A 224 -1.00 12.75 3.42
N ARG A 225 -0.41 12.90 2.23
CA ARG A 225 -0.18 11.83 1.27
C ARG A 225 1.30 11.44 1.34
N THR A 226 1.59 10.14 1.23
CA THR A 226 2.97 9.63 1.11
C THR A 226 3.20 8.99 -0.25
N ASP A 227 4.45 8.93 -0.70
CA ASP A 227 4.79 8.23 -1.96
C ASP A 227 4.70 6.72 -1.84
N ALA A 228 4.74 6.18 -0.62
CA ALA A 228 4.67 4.75 -0.35
C ALA A 228 3.24 4.21 -0.24
N LEU A 229 2.29 4.96 0.34
CA LEU A 229 0.93 4.50 0.60
C LEU A 229 -0.16 5.38 -0.05
N GLY A 230 0.22 6.39 -0.81
CA GLY A 230 -0.73 7.35 -1.34
C GLY A 230 -1.46 8.11 -0.25
N TRP A 231 -2.78 8.19 -0.34
CA TRP A 231 -3.65 8.79 0.67
C TRP A 231 -3.86 7.88 1.89
N GLY A 232 -3.35 6.65 1.87
CA GLY A 232 -3.41 5.71 2.98
C GLY A 232 -3.92 4.33 2.59
N VAL A 233 -4.17 3.51 3.60
CA VAL A 233 -4.71 2.16 3.45
C VAL A 233 -6.23 2.24 3.28
N VAL A 234 -6.76 1.52 2.30
CA VAL A 234 -8.18 1.50 1.98
C VAL A 234 -9.06 1.17 3.20
N SER A 235 -10.16 1.90 3.36
CA SER A 235 -11.24 1.60 4.29
C SER A 235 -12.57 1.49 3.52
N PRO A 236 -12.95 0.29 3.06
CA PRO A 236 -14.14 0.11 2.23
C PRO A 236 -15.43 0.53 2.94
N PHE A 237 -15.55 0.22 4.23
CA PHE A 237 -16.70 0.60 5.03
C PHE A 237 -16.85 2.12 5.09
N ASP A 238 -15.76 2.84 5.37
CA ASP A 238 -15.79 4.30 5.42
C ASP A 238 -16.10 4.92 4.05
N ALA A 239 -15.60 4.31 2.95
CA ALA A 239 -15.93 4.78 1.60
C ALA A 239 -17.41 4.62 1.26
N LEU A 240 -18.03 3.52 1.69
CA LEU A 240 -19.47 3.25 1.50
C LEU A 240 -20.37 4.11 2.39
N THR A 241 -19.91 4.47 3.58
CA THR A 241 -20.69 5.28 4.53
C THR A 241 -20.31 6.77 4.52
N PHE A 242 -19.35 7.15 3.68
CA PHE A 242 -18.89 8.52 3.56
C PHE A 242 -20.04 9.47 3.19
N THR A 243 -20.19 10.52 3.99
CA THR A 243 -21.06 11.65 3.69
C THR A 243 -20.20 12.84 3.32
N ASP A 244 -20.42 13.37 2.11
CA ASP A 244 -19.75 14.60 1.69
C ASP A 244 -20.41 15.79 2.41
N ILE A 245 -19.65 16.38 3.32
CA ILE A 245 -20.07 17.56 4.10
C ILE A 245 -19.34 18.85 3.66
N GLY A 246 -18.74 18.82 2.49
CA GLY A 246 -18.01 19.96 1.92
C GLY A 246 -16.50 19.88 2.17
N THR A 247 -15.90 20.98 2.62
CA THR A 247 -14.45 21.14 2.75
C THR A 247 -13.79 20.11 3.69
N ARG A 248 -12.83 19.33 3.18
CA ARG A 248 -12.05 18.35 3.95
C ARG A 248 -10.57 18.46 3.66
N PHE A 249 -9.74 18.08 4.62
CA PHE A 249 -8.34 17.80 4.37
C PHE A 249 -8.19 16.47 3.66
N GLY A 250 -7.31 16.40 2.66
CA GLY A 250 -7.05 15.17 1.92
C GLY A 250 -6.90 15.39 0.43
N PRO A 251 -7.33 14.42 -0.40
CA PRO A 251 -7.35 14.56 -1.85
C PRO A 251 -8.23 15.73 -2.28
N GLU A 252 -7.91 16.31 -3.42
CA GLU A 252 -8.71 17.37 -4.01
C GLU A 252 -10.10 16.80 -4.39
N HIS A 253 -11.15 17.54 -3.99
CA HIS A 253 -12.51 17.16 -4.32
C HIS A 253 -12.74 17.33 -5.82
N PRO A 254 -13.43 16.42 -6.53
CA PRO A 254 -13.72 16.54 -7.96
C PRO A 254 -14.43 17.86 -8.33
N ASN A 255 -15.27 18.38 -7.43
CA ASN A 255 -15.92 19.69 -7.56
C ASN A 255 -15.25 20.73 -6.65
N ALA A 256 -13.93 20.92 -6.79
CA ALA A 256 -13.15 21.79 -5.92
C ALA A 256 -13.64 23.24 -5.84
N ALA A 257 -14.33 23.73 -6.87
CA ALA A 257 -14.93 25.07 -6.86
C ALA A 257 -16.07 25.21 -5.83
N GLU A 258 -16.82 24.12 -5.59
CA GLU A 258 -17.92 24.05 -4.61
C GLU A 258 -17.43 23.57 -3.22
N HIS A 259 -16.34 22.81 -3.21
CA HIS A 259 -15.75 22.22 -2.01
C HIS A 259 -14.25 22.59 -1.88
N PRO A 260 -13.91 23.88 -1.66
CA PRO A 260 -12.53 24.29 -1.54
C PRO A 260 -11.85 23.61 -0.36
N ALA A 261 -10.56 23.30 -0.50
CA ALA A 261 -9.78 22.78 0.63
C ALA A 261 -9.81 23.73 1.83
N PRO A 262 -9.90 23.21 3.07
CA PRO A 262 -9.87 24.06 4.24
C PRO A 262 -8.58 24.89 4.30
N ALA A 263 -8.68 26.15 4.69
CA ALA A 263 -7.51 26.98 4.93
C ALA A 263 -6.63 26.27 6.00
N ARG A 264 -5.37 26.00 5.66
CA ARG A 264 -4.43 25.52 6.67
C ARG A 264 -4.24 26.63 7.70
N PRO A 265 -4.49 26.37 9.00
CA PRO A 265 -4.09 27.32 10.01
C PRO A 265 -2.60 27.59 9.82
N ALA A 266 -2.22 28.88 9.82
CA ALA A 266 -0.81 29.24 9.85
C ALA A 266 -0.21 28.50 11.05
N VAL A 267 0.57 27.47 10.80
CA VAL A 267 1.36 26.82 11.86
C VAL A 267 2.34 27.89 12.27
N ALA A 268 2.06 28.57 13.39
CA ALA A 268 3.09 29.33 14.07
C ALA A 268 4.26 28.35 14.19
N SER A 269 5.39 28.70 13.58
CA SER A 269 6.58 27.85 13.63
C SER A 269 6.79 27.46 15.07
N ALA A 270 6.43 26.22 15.41
CA ALA A 270 6.64 25.72 16.76
C ALA A 270 8.15 25.83 16.97
N ASP A 271 8.53 26.60 17.97
CA ASP A 271 9.93 26.81 18.28
C ASP A 271 10.53 25.46 18.67
N LEU A 272 11.13 24.78 17.70
CA LEU A 272 11.75 23.45 17.87
C LEU A 272 12.92 23.52 18.86
N THR A 273 13.41 24.72 19.19
CA THR A 273 14.46 24.92 20.21
C THR A 273 14.02 24.39 21.58
N SER A 274 12.71 24.44 21.89
CA SER A 274 12.17 23.89 23.14
C SER A 274 12.25 22.37 23.17
N ARG A 275 12.17 21.69 22.02
CA ARG A 275 12.26 20.22 21.91
C ARG A 275 13.71 19.75 22.00
N GLU A 276 14.64 20.48 21.37
CA GLU A 276 16.08 20.22 21.50
C GLU A 276 16.56 20.43 22.93
N ASN A 277 16.13 21.51 23.58
CA ASN A 277 16.44 21.77 24.99
C ASN A 277 15.91 20.65 25.90
N ASN A 278 14.70 20.12 25.66
CA ASN A 278 14.15 19.00 26.42
C ASN A 278 14.92 17.68 26.18
N LEU A 279 15.40 17.43 24.98
CA LEU A 279 16.24 16.25 24.67
C LEU A 279 17.62 16.39 25.35
N THR A 280 18.22 17.57 25.31
CA THR A 280 19.50 17.86 25.97
C THR A 280 19.39 17.73 27.48
N ILE A 281 18.33 18.27 28.09
CA ILE A 281 18.06 18.12 29.53
C ILE A 281 17.86 16.66 29.90
N ARG A 282 17.09 15.88 29.13
CA ARG A 282 16.88 14.43 29.38
C ARG A 282 18.18 13.65 29.26
N ALA A 283 18.99 13.92 28.22
CA ALA A 283 20.31 13.31 28.07
C ALA A 283 21.25 13.64 29.24
N SER A 284 21.23 14.90 29.71
CA SER A 284 22.03 15.34 30.86
C SER A 284 21.59 14.64 32.16
N ILE A 285 20.30 14.47 32.38
CA ILE A 285 19.75 13.76 33.56
C ILE A 285 20.16 12.29 33.53
N VAL A 286 20.02 11.61 32.39
CA VAL A 286 20.41 10.21 32.23
C VAL A 286 21.91 10.03 32.46
N SER A 287 22.74 10.95 31.94
CA SER A 287 24.19 10.93 32.14
C SER A 287 24.55 11.11 33.62
N ALA A 288 23.90 12.06 34.33
CA ALA A 288 24.13 12.29 35.74
C ALA A 288 23.75 11.07 36.60
N ILE A 289 22.64 10.41 36.31
CA ILE A 289 22.22 9.18 37.00
C ILE A 289 23.21 8.04 36.76
N ALA A 290 23.74 7.89 35.54
CA ALA A 290 24.73 6.87 35.21
C ALA A 290 26.06 7.09 35.97
N VAL A 291 26.52 8.34 36.06
CA VAL A 291 27.72 8.69 36.82
C VAL A 291 27.56 8.43 38.33
N LEU A 292 26.40 8.82 38.90
CA LEU A 292 26.09 8.55 40.30
C LEU A 292 26.00 7.05 40.59
N GLY A 293 25.40 6.26 39.72
CA GLY A 293 25.31 4.80 39.82
C GLY A 293 26.67 4.15 39.76
N ALA A 294 27.53 4.55 38.84
CA ALA A 294 28.89 4.03 38.71
C ALA A 294 29.74 4.37 39.95
N SER A 295 29.59 5.58 40.51
CA SER A 295 30.29 6.03 41.73
C SER A 295 29.88 5.23 42.98
N LEU A 296 28.57 4.90 43.11
CA LEU A 296 28.02 4.08 44.17
C LEU A 296 28.57 2.62 44.11
N ILE A 297 28.58 2.04 42.92
CA ILE A 297 29.11 0.67 42.70
C ILE A 297 30.61 0.64 42.99
N GLY A 298 31.37 1.63 42.49
CA GLY A 298 32.79 1.76 42.78
C GLY A 298 33.09 1.89 44.27
N GLY A 299 32.29 2.71 44.97
CA GLY A 299 32.40 2.85 46.45
C GLY A 299 32.11 1.56 47.19
N LEU A 300 31.07 0.80 46.78
CA LEU A 300 30.75 -0.50 47.38
C LEU A 300 31.84 -1.55 47.14
N VAL A 301 32.46 -1.58 45.97
CA VAL A 301 33.58 -2.47 45.64
C VAL A 301 34.79 -2.13 46.50
N ILE A 302 35.15 -0.86 46.67
CA ILE A 302 36.27 -0.44 47.55
C ILE A 302 35.99 -0.81 49.00
N LEU A 303 34.78 -0.58 49.51
CA LEU A 303 34.40 -0.96 50.87
C LEU A 303 34.44 -2.49 51.09
N SER A 304 34.06 -3.27 50.10
CA SER A 304 34.17 -4.74 50.18
C SER A 304 35.62 -5.23 50.25
N HIS A 305 36.52 -4.59 49.51
CA HIS A 305 37.94 -4.90 49.52
C HIS A 305 38.63 -4.47 50.86
N LEU A 306 38.19 -3.39 51.46
CA LEU A 306 38.69 -2.94 52.76
C LEU A 306 38.23 -3.83 53.93
N ARG A 307 37.01 -4.39 53.83
CA ARG A 307 36.49 -5.34 54.84
C ARG A 307 37.01 -6.75 54.73
N GLY A 308 37.63 -7.12 53.62
CA GLY A 308 38.15 -8.46 53.36
C GLY A 308 39.63 -8.69 53.75
N ARG A 309 40.28 -7.76 54.45
CA ARG A 309 41.64 -8.00 54.98
C ARG A 309 41.54 -8.76 56.31
N PRO A 310 41.98 -10.03 56.40
CA PRO A 310 42.10 -10.72 57.68
C PRO A 310 43.16 -10.04 58.54
N ALA A 311 42.84 -9.85 59.80
CA ALA A 311 43.83 -9.40 60.79
C ALA A 311 44.94 -10.51 60.91
N VAL A 312 46.16 -10.13 60.60
CA VAL A 312 47.29 -10.97 60.89
C VAL A 312 47.48 -10.95 62.40
N ILE A 313 47.20 -12.06 63.10
CA ILE A 313 47.53 -12.25 64.49
C ILE A 313 48.96 -12.78 64.45
N GLU A 314 49.92 -12.00 64.97
CA GLU A 314 51.26 -12.37 65.24
C GLU A 314 51.28 -13.15 66.57
N ASP A 315 51.36 -14.49 66.47
CA ASP A 315 51.65 -15.31 67.65
C ASP A 315 53.09 -15.12 68.03
N SER A 316 53.33 -14.47 69.18
CA SER A 316 54.59 -14.44 69.86
C SER A 316 54.76 -15.76 70.62
N GLU A 317 55.59 -16.71 70.13
CA GLU A 317 56.07 -17.80 70.88
C GLU A 317 57.08 -17.23 71.93
N GLU A 318 56.66 -17.23 73.17
CA GLU A 318 57.59 -17.12 74.31
C GLU A 318 58.09 -18.53 74.71
N ASP A 319 59.38 -18.67 74.59
CA ASP A 319 60.25 -19.71 75.04
C ASP A 319 60.13 -19.90 76.54
N LEU A 320 59.96 -21.13 77.02
CA LEU A 320 60.38 -21.55 78.35
C LEU A 320 60.74 -23.01 78.36
N SER A 321 62.08 -23.21 78.45
CA SER A 321 62.86 -24.28 79.10
C SER A 321 62.38 -25.73 79.02
#